data_a6d2dc1c7b9b727056883efa3649c318
#
_entry.id   a6d2dc1c7b9b727056883efa3649c318
#
_cell.length_a   1.000
_cell.length_b   1.000
_cell.length_c   1.000
_cell.angle_alpha   90.00
_cell.angle_beta   90.00
_cell.angle_gamma   90.00
#
_symmetry.space_group_name_H-M   'P 1'
#
loop_
_entity.id
_entity.type
_entity.pdbx_description
1 polymer ?
#
loop_
_entity_poly.entity_id
_entity_poly.type
_entity_poly.pdbx_seq_one_letter_code
_entity_poly.pdbx_strand_id
1 'polypeptide(L)'
;MFAIDNQNIKNMKKIMPLLFLTLLLFNLNTAFAQLRKIPAEVTNSFSEKYPGATSVEWKDKLTGFTANFSFKDTHYVATFSNKGAWESTEEKITETDLPDEVKNGFGKSKYADWDVKEVHRIELPADQIQYRLEVGSGDIKRRNLSFSNEGRLLRDNLTI
;
A
#
# COMPACT_ATOMS: atom_id res chain seq x y z
N MET A 1 -23.45 61.42 -33.49
CA MET A 1 -22.54 60.53 -34.23
C MET A 1 -21.36 60.24 -33.31
N PHE A 2 -21.45 59.15 -32.54
CA PHE A 2 -20.40 58.79 -31.57
C PHE A 2 -19.32 57.96 -32.29
N ALA A 3 -18.09 58.49 -32.35
CA ALA A 3 -16.95 57.76 -32.86
C ALA A 3 -16.50 56.76 -31.82
N ILE A 4 -16.60 55.48 -32.13
CA ILE A 4 -16.09 54.39 -31.27
C ILE A 4 -14.55 54.41 -31.45
N ASP A 5 -13.87 54.66 -30.35
CA ASP A 5 -12.42 54.74 -30.29
C ASP A 5 -11.78 53.36 -30.56
N ASN A 6 -11.08 53.27 -31.69
CA ASN A 6 -10.41 52.07 -32.17
C ASN A 6 -9.25 51.54 -31.27
N GLN A 7 -8.84 52.35 -30.30
CA GLN A 7 -7.81 51.98 -29.31
C GLN A 7 -8.36 51.01 -28.26
N ASN A 8 -9.64 51.16 -27.89
CA ASN A 8 -10.28 50.26 -26.93
C ASN A 8 -10.48 48.85 -27.48
N ILE A 9 -10.73 48.70 -28.78
CA ILE A 9 -10.92 47.40 -29.43
C ILE A 9 -9.61 46.62 -29.50
N LYS A 10 -8.46 47.29 -29.71
CA LYS A 10 -7.14 46.67 -29.75
C LYS A 10 -6.70 46.11 -28.36
N ASN A 11 -7.04 46.82 -27.30
CA ASN A 11 -6.73 46.39 -25.92
C ASN A 11 -7.63 45.22 -25.46
N MET A 12 -8.89 45.19 -25.87
CA MET A 12 -9.81 44.07 -25.60
C MET A 12 -9.36 42.78 -26.22
N LYS A 13 -8.80 42.81 -27.48
CA LYS A 13 -8.29 41.63 -28.15
C LYS A 13 -7.05 41.01 -27.47
N LYS A 14 -6.28 41.80 -26.71
CA LYS A 14 -5.12 41.32 -25.92
C LYS A 14 -5.47 40.78 -24.56
N ILE A 15 -6.57 41.25 -23.98
CA ILE A 15 -7.04 40.81 -22.65
C ILE A 15 -7.86 39.53 -22.72
N MET A 16 -8.55 39.29 -23.85
CA MET A 16 -9.42 38.13 -24.02
C MET A 16 -8.70 36.76 -23.93
N PRO A 17 -7.47 36.54 -24.51
CA PRO A 17 -6.74 35.27 -24.31
C PRO A 17 -6.21 35.11 -22.88
N LEU A 18 -5.91 36.20 -22.16
CA LEU A 18 -5.45 36.16 -20.79
C LEU A 18 -6.59 35.76 -19.84
N LEU A 19 -7.82 36.23 -20.09
CA LEU A 19 -9.01 35.86 -19.33
C LEU A 19 -9.38 34.38 -19.54
N PHE A 20 -9.18 33.86 -20.77
CA PHE A 20 -9.44 32.45 -21.09
C PHE A 20 -8.41 31.53 -20.42
N LEU A 21 -7.15 31.97 -20.31
CA LEU A 21 -6.08 31.21 -19.65
C LEU A 21 -6.30 31.12 -18.14
N THR A 22 -6.78 32.21 -17.51
CA THR A 22 -7.11 32.20 -16.08
C THR A 22 -8.32 31.32 -15.76
N LEU A 23 -9.32 31.24 -16.65
CA LEU A 23 -10.49 30.37 -16.46
C LEU A 23 -10.12 28.89 -16.59
N LEU A 24 -9.11 28.54 -17.41
CA LEU A 24 -8.61 27.15 -17.52
C LEU A 24 -7.84 26.69 -16.27
N LEU A 25 -7.15 27.62 -15.57
CA LEU A 25 -6.36 27.30 -14.38
C LEU A 25 -7.24 27.09 -13.12
N PHE A 26 -8.47 27.62 -13.12
CA PHE A 26 -9.39 27.44 -11.99
C PHE A 26 -10.06 26.07 -11.91
N ASN A 27 -10.02 25.28 -13.00
CA ASN A 27 -10.63 23.96 -13.04
C ASN A 27 -9.69 22.81 -12.59
N LEU A 28 -8.44 23.10 -12.16
CA LEU A 28 -7.47 22.08 -11.78
C LEU A 28 -7.56 21.63 -10.30
N ASN A 29 -8.50 22.19 -9.53
CA ASN A 29 -8.50 22.01 -8.06
C ASN A 29 -9.56 21.04 -7.53
N THR A 30 -10.20 20.19 -8.33
CA THR A 30 -11.23 19.26 -7.83
C THR A 30 -10.95 17.79 -8.09
N ALA A 31 -9.71 17.42 -8.36
CA ALA A 31 -9.31 16.02 -8.25
C ALA A 31 -8.93 15.70 -6.80
N PHE A 32 -9.81 15.98 -5.86
CA PHE A 32 -9.78 15.23 -4.60
C PHE A 32 -10.10 13.80 -5.00
N ALA A 33 -9.06 12.92 -4.96
CA ALA A 33 -9.29 11.51 -4.95
C ALA A 33 -10.30 11.25 -3.83
N GLN A 34 -11.57 11.00 -4.19
CA GLN A 34 -12.58 10.59 -3.22
C GLN A 34 -12.07 9.26 -2.65
N LEU A 35 -11.48 9.32 -1.46
CA LEU A 35 -11.16 8.12 -0.70
C LEU A 35 -12.47 7.33 -0.59
N ARG A 36 -12.47 6.15 -1.20
CA ARG A 36 -13.64 5.27 -1.17
C ARG A 36 -13.99 4.98 0.28
N LYS A 37 -15.24 5.25 0.67
CA LYS A 37 -15.71 4.95 2.02
C LYS A 37 -15.55 3.44 2.27
N ILE A 38 -14.96 3.10 3.42
CA ILE A 38 -14.79 1.70 3.82
C ILE A 38 -16.17 1.08 4.05
N PRO A 39 -16.52 -0.04 3.39
CA PRO A 39 -17.78 -0.73 3.60
C PRO A 39 -17.95 -1.23 5.05
N ALA A 40 -19.19 -1.27 5.53
CA ALA A 40 -19.49 -1.78 6.87
C ALA A 40 -19.07 -3.24 7.05
N GLU A 41 -19.19 -4.05 6.00
CA GLU A 41 -18.75 -5.44 5.98
C GLU A 41 -17.28 -5.59 6.31
N VAL A 42 -16.43 -4.69 5.81
CA VAL A 42 -14.99 -4.68 6.07
C VAL A 42 -14.69 -4.28 7.53
N THR A 43 -15.32 -3.19 8.01
CA THR A 43 -15.08 -2.73 9.39
C THR A 43 -15.65 -3.70 10.42
N ASN A 44 -16.77 -4.36 10.14
CA ASN A 44 -17.36 -5.36 11.02
C ASN A 44 -16.46 -6.61 11.11
N SER A 45 -16.02 -7.15 9.97
CA SER A 45 -15.08 -8.29 9.96
C SER A 45 -13.76 -7.99 10.67
N PHE A 46 -13.25 -6.76 10.51
CA PHE A 46 -12.08 -6.33 11.26
C PHE A 46 -12.33 -6.31 12.76
N SER A 47 -13.42 -5.69 13.23
CA SER A 47 -13.74 -5.56 14.63
C SER A 47 -14.00 -6.91 15.29
N GLU A 48 -14.61 -7.85 14.57
CA GLU A 48 -14.83 -9.22 15.02
C GLU A 48 -13.52 -9.99 15.21
N LYS A 49 -12.59 -9.86 14.24
CA LYS A 49 -11.32 -10.57 14.27
C LYS A 49 -10.32 -9.97 15.27
N TYR A 50 -10.34 -8.65 15.47
CA TYR A 50 -9.39 -7.92 16.32
C TYR A 50 -10.11 -7.05 17.36
N PRO A 51 -10.85 -7.66 18.30
CA PRO A 51 -11.56 -6.91 19.34
C PRO A 51 -10.55 -6.19 20.25
N GLY A 52 -10.71 -4.86 20.36
CA GLY A 52 -9.79 -4.03 21.15
C GLY A 52 -8.54 -3.57 20.40
N ALA A 53 -8.49 -3.69 19.08
CA ALA A 53 -7.44 -3.07 18.27
C ALA A 53 -7.46 -1.54 18.43
N THR A 54 -6.27 -0.94 18.47
CA THR A 54 -6.07 0.52 18.63
C THR A 54 -5.25 1.08 17.47
N SER A 55 -5.21 2.41 17.34
CA SER A 55 -4.43 3.12 16.30
C SER A 55 -4.71 2.61 14.89
N VAL A 56 -6.00 2.39 14.58
CA VAL A 56 -6.41 1.78 13.31
C VAL A 56 -6.37 2.82 12.19
N GLU A 57 -5.51 2.59 11.21
CA GLU A 57 -5.39 3.39 9.99
C GLU A 57 -5.75 2.55 8.77
N TRP A 58 -6.73 3.01 7.99
CA TRP A 58 -7.17 2.32 6.81
C TRP A 58 -6.51 2.88 5.54
N LYS A 59 -6.19 1.96 4.63
CA LYS A 59 -5.75 2.28 3.26
C LYS A 59 -6.67 1.58 2.26
N ASP A 60 -7.19 2.37 1.32
CA ASP A 60 -7.94 1.85 0.18
C ASP A 60 -6.96 1.25 -0.84
N LYS A 61 -7.23 0.02 -1.24
CA LYS A 61 -6.53 -0.71 -2.29
C LYS A 61 -7.53 -1.01 -3.40
N LEU A 62 -7.06 -1.14 -4.64
CA LEU A 62 -7.93 -1.40 -5.78
C LEU A 62 -8.85 -2.64 -5.56
N THR A 63 -8.33 -3.68 -4.93
CA THR A 63 -9.02 -4.96 -4.74
C THR A 63 -9.62 -5.15 -3.34
N GLY A 64 -9.38 -4.23 -2.40
CA GLY A 64 -9.81 -4.37 -1.01
C GLY A 64 -9.34 -3.23 -0.13
N PHE A 65 -9.26 -3.49 1.17
CA PHE A 65 -8.84 -2.53 2.18
C PHE A 65 -7.77 -3.13 3.07
N THR A 66 -6.84 -2.29 3.50
CA THR A 66 -5.78 -2.67 4.43
C THR A 66 -5.90 -1.83 5.69
N ALA A 67 -5.93 -2.48 6.85
CA ALA A 67 -5.85 -1.85 8.17
C ALA A 67 -4.44 -1.99 8.72
N ASN A 68 -3.80 -0.87 9.08
CA ASN A 68 -2.63 -0.86 9.96
C ASN A 68 -3.12 -0.58 11.37
N PHE A 69 -2.73 -1.37 12.36
CA PHE A 69 -3.26 -1.25 13.72
C PHE A 69 -2.33 -1.87 14.75
N SER A 70 -2.56 -1.52 16.02
CA SER A 70 -1.92 -2.17 17.17
C SER A 70 -2.92 -3.11 17.85
N PHE A 71 -2.48 -4.32 18.17
CA PHE A 71 -3.26 -5.31 18.87
C PHE A 71 -2.35 -6.12 19.80
N LYS A 72 -2.67 -6.17 21.10
CA LYS A 72 -1.84 -6.83 22.12
C LYS A 72 -0.37 -6.39 22.05
N ASP A 73 -0.16 -5.06 22.02
CA ASP A 73 1.16 -4.40 21.96
C ASP A 73 2.02 -4.70 20.73
N THR A 74 1.45 -5.37 19.73
CA THR A 74 2.13 -5.67 18.46
C THR A 74 1.45 -4.91 17.32
N HIS A 75 2.25 -4.48 16.35
CA HIS A 75 1.76 -3.81 15.15
C HIS A 75 1.48 -4.82 14.04
N TYR A 76 0.29 -4.71 13.47
CA TYR A 76 -0.20 -5.60 12.40
C TYR A 76 -0.69 -4.83 11.19
N VAL A 77 -0.68 -5.52 10.06
CA VAL A 77 -1.30 -5.08 8.82
C VAL A 77 -2.26 -6.18 8.36
N ALA A 78 -3.56 -5.92 8.42
CA ALA A 78 -4.57 -6.88 7.93
C ALA A 78 -5.17 -6.42 6.60
N THR A 79 -5.36 -7.34 5.69
CA THR A 79 -5.98 -7.13 4.37
C THR A 79 -7.32 -7.82 4.29
N PHE A 80 -8.30 -7.08 3.76
CA PHE A 80 -9.67 -7.54 3.54
C PHE A 80 -10.08 -7.27 2.11
N SER A 81 -10.86 -8.17 1.52
CA SER A 81 -11.51 -7.94 0.23
C SER A 81 -12.54 -6.80 0.31
N ASN A 82 -13.01 -6.33 -0.83
CA ASN A 82 -14.11 -5.35 -0.91
C ASN A 82 -15.42 -5.82 -0.25
N LYS A 83 -15.57 -7.12 -0.03
CA LYS A 83 -16.76 -7.76 0.59
C LYS A 83 -16.54 -8.09 2.07
N GLY A 84 -15.42 -7.64 2.66
CA GLY A 84 -15.11 -7.89 4.06
C GLY A 84 -14.48 -9.27 4.35
N ALA A 85 -14.21 -10.11 3.36
CA ALA A 85 -13.50 -11.35 3.61
C ALA A 85 -12.05 -11.03 4.01
N TRP A 86 -11.60 -11.57 5.16
CA TRP A 86 -10.22 -11.47 5.58
C TRP A 86 -9.31 -12.29 4.66
N GLU A 87 -8.23 -11.68 4.18
CA GLU A 87 -7.31 -12.29 3.22
C GLU A 87 -5.93 -12.59 3.84
N SER A 88 -5.45 -11.71 4.73
CA SER A 88 -4.18 -11.93 5.42
C SER A 88 -4.03 -11.03 6.63
N THR A 89 -3.12 -11.42 7.53
CA THR A 89 -2.55 -10.56 8.58
C THR A 89 -1.05 -10.70 8.57
N GLU A 90 -0.38 -9.58 8.56
CA GLU A 90 1.07 -9.49 8.51
C GLU A 90 1.59 -8.82 9.78
N GLU A 91 2.67 -9.36 10.34
CA GLU A 91 3.46 -8.75 11.40
C GLU A 91 4.94 -8.76 11.04
N LYS A 92 5.67 -7.73 11.47
CA LYS A 92 7.12 -7.71 11.37
C LYS A 92 7.69 -8.51 12.54
N ILE A 93 8.57 -9.45 12.23
CA ILE A 93 9.28 -10.27 13.21
C ILE A 93 10.79 -10.09 13.04
N THR A 94 11.59 -10.65 13.95
CA THR A 94 13.04 -10.68 13.80
C THR A 94 13.47 -11.92 13.01
N GLU A 95 14.68 -11.90 12.46
CA GLU A 95 15.25 -13.06 11.75
C GLU A 95 15.41 -14.27 12.68
N THR A 96 15.63 -14.02 13.99
CA THR A 96 15.74 -15.07 15.00
C THR A 96 14.43 -15.83 15.19
N ASP A 97 13.29 -15.19 14.96
CA ASP A 97 11.95 -15.78 15.10
C ASP A 97 11.52 -16.64 13.90
N LEU A 98 12.33 -16.66 12.83
CA LEU A 98 12.06 -17.53 11.70
C LEU A 98 12.17 -19.01 12.10
N PRO A 99 11.24 -19.88 11.63
CA PRO A 99 11.41 -21.33 11.73
C PRO A 99 12.70 -21.81 11.06
N ASP A 100 13.27 -22.87 11.58
CA ASP A 100 14.51 -23.45 11.04
C ASP A 100 14.33 -23.94 9.60
N GLU A 101 13.14 -24.41 9.24
CA GLU A 101 12.78 -24.83 7.88
C GLU A 101 12.89 -23.63 6.91
N VAL A 102 12.44 -22.44 7.33
CA VAL A 102 12.51 -21.22 6.50
C VAL A 102 13.96 -20.74 6.39
N LYS A 103 14.72 -20.74 7.50
CA LYS A 103 16.16 -20.42 7.50
C LYS A 103 16.92 -21.37 6.55
N ASN A 104 16.63 -22.66 6.62
CA ASN A 104 17.22 -23.68 5.72
C ASN A 104 16.80 -23.45 4.27
N GLY A 105 15.53 -23.11 4.01
CA GLY A 105 15.02 -22.79 2.69
C GLY A 105 15.71 -21.57 2.08
N PHE A 106 15.89 -20.52 2.86
CA PHE A 106 16.64 -19.34 2.45
C PHE A 106 18.11 -19.66 2.17
N GLY A 107 18.78 -20.38 3.06
CA GLY A 107 20.19 -20.77 2.91
C GLY A 107 20.48 -21.67 1.70
N LYS A 108 19.45 -22.37 1.16
CA LYS A 108 19.54 -23.15 -0.08
C LYS A 108 19.15 -22.35 -1.34
N SER A 109 18.69 -21.13 -1.17
CA SER A 109 18.28 -20.29 -2.29
C SER A 109 19.51 -19.66 -2.97
N LYS A 110 19.32 -19.15 -4.19
CA LYS A 110 20.35 -18.36 -4.88
C LYS A 110 20.64 -17.00 -4.22
N TYR A 111 19.98 -16.71 -3.12
CA TYR A 111 20.08 -15.47 -2.34
C TYR A 111 20.70 -15.70 -0.97
N ALA A 112 21.25 -16.88 -0.70
CA ALA A 112 21.83 -17.25 0.59
C ALA A 112 22.90 -16.28 1.10
N ASP A 113 23.63 -15.62 0.18
CA ASP A 113 24.70 -14.64 0.49
C ASP A 113 24.17 -13.19 0.55
N TRP A 114 22.84 -12.98 0.47
CA TRP A 114 22.25 -11.65 0.56
C TRP A 114 21.89 -11.33 2.01
N ASP A 115 21.98 -10.05 2.38
CA ASP A 115 21.57 -9.58 3.72
C ASP A 115 20.06 -9.62 3.85
N VAL A 116 19.56 -10.19 4.93
CA VAL A 116 18.16 -10.07 5.33
C VAL A 116 17.93 -8.68 5.92
N LYS A 117 17.04 -7.89 5.35
CA LYS A 117 16.74 -6.50 5.76
C LYS A 117 15.49 -6.44 6.62
N GLU A 118 14.43 -7.15 6.22
CA GLU A 118 13.18 -7.24 6.96
C GLU A 118 12.58 -8.63 6.85
N VAL A 119 11.89 -9.05 7.90
CA VAL A 119 11.17 -10.32 7.96
C VAL A 119 9.75 -10.07 8.41
N HIS A 120 8.80 -10.67 7.70
CA HIS A 120 7.38 -10.59 8.01
C HIS A 120 6.79 -11.98 8.08
N ARG A 121 6.00 -12.24 9.12
CA ARG A 121 5.15 -13.42 9.24
C ARG A 121 3.77 -13.04 8.71
N ILE A 122 3.19 -13.88 7.87
CA ILE A 122 1.92 -13.64 7.19
C ILE A 122 0.99 -14.80 7.49
N GLU A 123 -0.10 -14.50 8.19
CA GLU A 123 -1.22 -15.44 8.38
C GLU A 123 -2.20 -15.31 7.21
N LEU A 124 -2.68 -16.43 6.72
CA LEU A 124 -3.63 -16.57 5.63
C LEU A 124 -4.82 -17.42 6.07
N PRO A 125 -5.95 -17.42 5.33
CA PRO A 125 -7.07 -18.32 5.59
C PRO A 125 -6.65 -19.78 5.65
N ALA A 126 -7.44 -20.60 6.38
CA ALA A 126 -7.17 -22.01 6.63
C ALA A 126 -5.85 -22.27 7.37
N ASP A 127 -5.51 -21.40 8.34
CA ASP A 127 -4.34 -21.50 9.22
C ASP A 127 -3.00 -21.64 8.50
N GLN A 128 -2.94 -21.16 7.26
CA GLN A 128 -1.70 -21.15 6.50
C GLN A 128 -0.80 -20.00 6.97
N ILE A 129 0.49 -20.31 7.08
CA ILE A 129 1.51 -19.31 7.45
C ILE A 129 2.55 -19.23 6.32
N GLN A 130 2.92 -18.02 5.98
CA GLN A 130 4.02 -17.71 5.06
C GLN A 130 4.97 -16.71 5.71
N TYR A 131 6.21 -16.70 5.24
CA TYR A 131 7.22 -15.75 5.67
C TYR A 131 7.72 -14.99 4.46
N ARG A 132 7.76 -13.66 4.57
CA ARG A 132 8.34 -12.79 3.55
C ARG A 132 9.64 -12.21 4.09
N LEU A 133 10.73 -12.44 3.37
CA LEU A 133 12.02 -11.87 3.62
C LEU A 133 12.31 -10.80 2.56
N GLU A 134 12.52 -9.57 2.99
CA GLU A 134 13.19 -8.58 2.15
C GLU A 134 14.69 -8.80 2.26
N VAL A 135 15.34 -9.10 1.14
CA VAL A 135 16.79 -9.33 1.09
C VAL A 135 17.46 -8.36 0.14
N GLY A 136 18.72 -8.00 0.43
CA GLY A 136 19.46 -7.04 -0.35
C GLY A 136 20.91 -7.46 -0.57
N SER A 137 21.46 -7.09 -1.74
CA SER A 137 22.87 -7.23 -2.06
C SER A 137 23.41 -5.86 -2.53
N GLY A 138 24.27 -5.26 -1.72
CA GLY A 138 24.68 -3.88 -1.89
C GLY A 138 23.54 -2.90 -1.73
N ASP A 139 23.68 -1.67 -2.25
CA ASP A 139 22.74 -0.57 -2.00
C ASP A 139 21.51 -0.57 -2.93
N ILE A 140 21.56 -1.30 -4.04
CA ILE A 140 20.59 -1.15 -5.12
C ILE A 140 19.74 -2.40 -5.34
N LYS A 141 20.26 -3.59 -5.05
CA LYS A 141 19.56 -4.84 -5.35
C LYS A 141 18.72 -5.28 -4.16
N ARG A 142 17.39 -5.29 -4.32
CA ARG A 142 16.47 -5.77 -3.29
C ARG A 142 15.45 -6.75 -3.88
N ARG A 143 15.07 -7.74 -3.09
CA ARG A 143 14.05 -8.72 -3.46
C ARG A 143 13.18 -9.07 -2.28
N ASN A 144 11.91 -9.37 -2.58
CA ASN A 144 10.97 -9.95 -1.65
C ASN A 144 10.83 -11.45 -1.97
N LEU A 145 11.29 -12.29 -1.04
CA LEU A 145 11.19 -13.73 -1.12
C LEU A 145 10.08 -14.19 -0.18
N SER A 146 9.12 -14.97 -0.69
CA SER A 146 8.08 -15.57 0.15
C SER A 146 8.32 -17.05 0.28
N PHE A 147 8.31 -17.55 1.52
CA PHE A 147 8.49 -18.97 1.85
C PHE A 147 7.23 -19.52 2.52
N SER A 148 6.93 -20.80 2.28
CA SER A 148 5.97 -21.53 3.12
C SER A 148 6.58 -21.81 4.49
N ASN A 149 5.74 -22.23 5.45
CA ASN A 149 6.19 -22.62 6.79
C ASN A 149 7.21 -23.79 6.76
N GLU A 150 7.18 -24.64 5.72
CA GLU A 150 8.12 -25.73 5.50
C GLU A 150 9.40 -25.29 4.75
N GLY A 151 9.63 -23.99 4.57
CA GLY A 151 10.83 -23.43 3.96
C GLY A 151 10.88 -23.54 2.43
N ARG A 152 9.77 -23.84 1.75
CA ARG A 152 9.72 -23.84 0.29
C ARG A 152 9.58 -22.41 -0.25
N LEU A 153 10.46 -22.01 -1.16
CA LEU A 153 10.35 -20.71 -1.84
C LEU A 153 9.10 -20.70 -2.74
N LEU A 154 8.17 -19.83 -2.46
CA LEU A 154 6.89 -19.67 -3.17
C LEU A 154 6.93 -18.55 -4.21
N ARG A 155 7.62 -17.43 -3.88
CA ARG A 155 7.70 -16.23 -4.73
C ARG A 155 9.05 -15.57 -4.60
N ASP A 156 9.48 -14.94 -5.70
CA ASP A 156 10.72 -14.19 -5.84
C ASP A 156 10.42 -12.95 -6.68
N ASN A 157 10.18 -11.81 -6.03
CA ASN A 157 9.78 -10.56 -6.66
C ASN A 157 10.84 -9.48 -6.45
N LEU A 158 11.01 -8.60 -7.44
CA LEU A 158 11.76 -7.36 -7.25
C LEU A 158 11.04 -6.47 -6.24
N THR A 159 11.79 -5.86 -5.34
CA THR A 159 11.32 -4.73 -4.53
C THR A 159 11.50 -3.46 -5.36
N ILE A 160 10.41 -2.77 -5.64
CA ILE A 160 10.37 -1.50 -6.38
C ILE A 160 10.36 -0.36 -5.37
#